data_cae6bd8128643583b205fa0cf7607d84
#
_entry.id   cae6bd8128643583b205fa0cf7607d84
#
_cell.length_a   1.000
_cell.length_b   1.000
_cell.length_c   1.000
_cell.angle_alpha   90.00
_cell.angle_beta   90.00
_cell.angle_gamma   90.00
#
_symmetry.space_group_name_H-M   'P 1'
#
loop_
_entity.id
_entity.type
_entity.pdbx_description
1 polymer ?
#
loop_
_entity_poly.entity_id
_entity_poly.type
_entity_poly.pdbx_seq_one_letter_code
_entity_poly.pdbx_strand_id
1 'polypeptide(L)'
;AAAPALPAAPAAVEATNAAPSDAELKTAFSKFTVTYDEETGGWDLSSPQEQASMAKKSCGLYPYMFVQDDGIAFNMILTYVGSKKLDIKTVNVTADDNMYTFTCDEEYGGGYDQDLGCWFDLELFQLSDEEISWLSEWLNAKSVTAVFVGRDGTTQSYALTKENRAAIQEMVTAYNLMLSSTVEQCEPILTSLAK
;
A
#
# COMPACT_ATOMS: atom_id res chain seq x y z
N ALA A 1 39.22 26.93 -18.93
CA ALA A 1 38.78 25.97 -17.92
C ALA A 1 37.54 25.27 -18.46
N ALA A 2 37.65 23.99 -18.76
CA ALA A 2 36.52 23.15 -19.22
C ALA A 2 35.62 22.79 -18.04
N ALA A 3 34.31 22.92 -18.21
CA ALA A 3 33.32 22.51 -17.23
C ALA A 3 33.35 21.00 -17.07
N PRO A 4 33.12 20.46 -15.85
CA PRO A 4 33.05 19.00 -15.61
C PRO A 4 31.81 18.43 -16.28
N ALA A 5 31.97 17.30 -16.96
CA ALA A 5 30.90 16.56 -17.59
C ALA A 5 29.95 16.00 -16.51
N LEU A 6 28.64 16.20 -16.72
CA LEU A 6 27.59 15.60 -15.93
C LEU A 6 27.66 14.05 -16.00
N PRO A 7 27.47 13.33 -14.89
CA PRO A 7 27.38 11.88 -14.93
C PRO A 7 26.19 11.46 -15.79
N ALA A 8 26.42 10.44 -16.63
CA ALA A 8 25.39 9.86 -17.47
C ALA A 8 24.25 9.31 -16.60
N ALA A 9 23.00 9.60 -16.98
CA ALA A 9 21.82 9.04 -16.39
C ALA A 9 21.91 7.50 -16.44
N PRO A 10 21.42 6.79 -15.41
CA PRO A 10 21.36 5.33 -15.44
C PRO A 10 20.49 4.91 -16.63
N ALA A 11 21.01 3.98 -17.42
CA ALA A 11 20.31 3.41 -18.55
C ALA A 11 18.93 2.88 -18.08
N ALA A 12 17.87 3.35 -18.74
CA ALA A 12 16.55 2.76 -18.60
C ALA A 12 16.69 1.26 -18.85
N VAL A 13 16.34 0.45 -17.87
CA VAL A 13 16.21 -1.00 -18.05
C VAL A 13 15.09 -1.16 -19.08
N GLU A 14 15.43 -1.59 -20.28
CA GLU A 14 14.45 -1.98 -21.29
C GLU A 14 13.58 -3.08 -20.63
N ALA A 15 12.33 -2.73 -20.35
CA ALA A 15 11.33 -3.69 -19.93
C ALA A 15 11.23 -4.74 -21.06
N THR A 16 11.68 -5.94 -20.81
CA THR A 16 11.44 -7.09 -21.71
C THR A 16 9.93 -7.28 -21.76
N ASN A 17 9.33 -7.07 -22.93
CA ASN A 17 7.88 -7.19 -23.21
C ASN A 17 7.39 -8.66 -23.17
N ALA A 18 7.97 -9.51 -22.36
CA ALA A 18 7.50 -10.87 -22.15
C ALA A 18 6.52 -10.88 -20.97
N ALA A 19 5.34 -11.46 -21.18
CA ALA A 19 4.39 -11.70 -20.09
C ALA A 19 5.09 -12.48 -18.96
N PRO A 20 4.80 -12.16 -17.68
CA PRO A 20 5.41 -12.87 -16.56
C PRO A 20 5.01 -14.35 -16.56
N SER A 21 5.90 -15.18 -16.07
CA SER A 21 5.63 -16.62 -15.90
C SER A 21 4.73 -16.85 -14.67
N ASP A 22 4.00 -17.98 -14.67
CA ASP A 22 3.20 -18.40 -13.52
C ASP A 22 4.01 -18.53 -12.23
N ALA A 23 5.29 -18.91 -12.34
CA ALA A 23 6.20 -19.01 -11.20
C ALA A 23 6.54 -17.64 -10.60
N GLU A 24 6.71 -16.60 -11.42
CA GLU A 24 6.94 -15.24 -10.99
C GLU A 24 5.68 -14.67 -10.31
N LEU A 25 4.51 -14.85 -10.92
CA LEU A 25 3.23 -14.45 -10.35
C LEU A 25 2.98 -15.14 -9.01
N LYS A 26 3.15 -16.46 -8.94
CA LYS A 26 2.98 -17.22 -7.70
C LYS A 26 3.95 -16.76 -6.61
N THR A 27 5.19 -16.49 -6.97
CA THR A 27 6.19 -15.97 -6.02
C THR A 27 5.80 -14.61 -5.48
N ALA A 28 5.30 -13.71 -6.33
CA ALA A 28 4.84 -12.39 -5.91
C ALA A 28 3.60 -12.48 -5.02
N PHE A 29 2.58 -13.23 -5.43
CA PHE A 29 1.31 -13.31 -4.69
C PHE A 29 1.41 -14.07 -3.37
N SER A 30 2.32 -15.06 -3.25
CA SER A 30 2.53 -15.81 -2.01
C SER A 30 3.04 -14.96 -0.84
N LYS A 31 3.43 -13.70 -1.08
CA LYS A 31 3.84 -12.75 -0.05
C LYS A 31 2.67 -12.12 0.70
N PHE A 32 1.45 -12.29 0.19
CA PHE A 32 0.23 -11.70 0.73
C PHE A 32 -0.66 -12.75 1.38
N THR A 33 -1.53 -12.29 2.25
CA THR A 33 -2.74 -13.04 2.60
C THR A 33 -3.70 -12.88 1.44
N VAL A 34 -4.06 -13.99 0.80
CA VAL A 34 -5.02 -14.02 -0.29
C VAL A 34 -6.31 -14.62 0.23
N THR A 35 -7.42 -13.91 0.07
CA THR A 35 -8.78 -14.41 0.39
C THR A 35 -9.67 -14.24 -0.82
N TYR A 36 -10.62 -15.17 -0.99
CA TYR A 36 -11.64 -15.05 -2.02
C TYR A 36 -12.94 -14.56 -1.38
N ASP A 37 -13.49 -13.50 -1.91
CA ASP A 37 -14.77 -12.95 -1.49
C ASP A 37 -15.89 -13.47 -2.41
N GLU A 38 -16.73 -14.36 -1.87
CA GLU A 38 -17.85 -14.98 -2.60
C GLU A 38 -18.96 -13.97 -2.97
N GLU A 39 -19.09 -12.87 -2.22
CA GLU A 39 -20.14 -11.86 -2.47
C GLU A 39 -19.78 -11.00 -3.69
N THR A 40 -18.54 -10.64 -3.82
CA THR A 40 -18.04 -9.79 -4.91
C THR A 40 -17.46 -10.58 -6.07
N GLY A 41 -17.11 -11.85 -5.85
CA GLY A 41 -16.48 -12.72 -6.85
C GLY A 41 -15.02 -12.35 -7.13
N GLY A 42 -14.32 -11.77 -6.15
CA GLY A 42 -12.96 -11.28 -6.31
C GLY A 42 -11.97 -11.84 -5.29
N TRP A 43 -10.71 -11.49 -5.46
CA TRP A 43 -9.62 -11.86 -4.54
C TRP A 43 -9.07 -10.63 -3.85
N ASP A 44 -8.94 -10.74 -2.54
CA ASP A 44 -8.27 -9.76 -1.70
C ASP A 44 -6.81 -10.17 -1.48
N LEU A 45 -5.90 -9.24 -1.72
CA LEU A 45 -4.49 -9.39 -1.42
C LEU A 45 -4.09 -8.35 -0.37
N SER A 46 -3.88 -8.78 0.85
CA SER A 46 -3.50 -7.90 1.96
C SER A 46 -2.08 -8.20 2.46
N SER A 47 -1.40 -7.15 2.93
CA SER A 47 -0.08 -7.32 3.54
C SER A 47 -0.20 -7.93 4.93
N PRO A 48 0.52 -9.02 5.25
CA PRO A 48 0.54 -9.57 6.61
C PRO A 48 1.14 -8.61 7.64
N GLN A 49 1.82 -7.55 7.19
CA GLN A 49 2.40 -6.51 8.04
C GLN A 49 1.33 -5.64 8.71
N GLU A 50 0.15 -5.46 8.11
CA GLU A 50 -0.94 -4.70 8.67
C GLU A 50 -1.37 -5.26 10.03
N GLN A 51 -1.75 -6.54 10.06
CA GLN A 51 -2.18 -7.21 11.31
C GLN A 51 -1.05 -7.22 12.35
N ALA A 52 0.21 -7.43 11.91
CA ALA A 52 1.36 -7.41 12.80
C ALA A 52 1.59 -6.02 13.43
N SER A 53 1.26 -4.94 12.73
CA SER A 53 1.38 -3.58 13.25
C SER A 53 0.26 -3.20 14.20
N MET A 54 -0.97 -3.62 13.92
CA MET A 54 -2.11 -3.48 14.83
C MET A 54 -1.79 -4.16 16.16
N ALA A 55 -1.29 -5.39 16.15
CA ALA A 55 -0.87 -6.10 17.36
C ALA A 55 0.24 -5.37 18.15
N LYS A 56 1.09 -4.58 17.49
CA LYS A 56 2.12 -3.74 18.10
C LYS A 56 1.63 -2.34 18.48
N LYS A 57 0.36 -2.03 18.27
CA LYS A 57 -0.24 -0.69 18.46
C LYS A 57 0.51 0.40 17.67
N SER A 58 0.85 0.09 16.44
CA SER A 58 1.58 0.98 15.55
C SER A 58 0.68 1.51 14.45
N CYS A 59 0.76 2.81 14.18
CA CYS A 59 0.21 3.38 12.95
C CYS A 59 0.90 2.75 11.73
N GLY A 60 0.28 2.88 10.56
CA GLY A 60 0.86 2.37 9.33
C GLY A 60 0.11 2.79 8.07
N LEU A 61 0.77 2.58 6.95
CA LEU A 61 0.23 2.74 5.61
C LEU A 61 0.45 1.41 4.88
N TYR A 62 -0.62 0.69 4.58
CA TYR A 62 -0.55 -0.66 4.04
C TYR A 62 -1.26 -0.74 2.68
N PRO A 63 -0.55 -1.17 1.64
CA PRO A 63 -1.18 -1.41 0.35
C PRO A 63 -2.07 -2.65 0.42
N TYR A 64 -3.15 -2.60 -0.35
CA TYR A 64 -4.13 -3.64 -0.48
C TYR A 64 -4.62 -3.69 -1.93
N MET A 65 -4.76 -4.87 -2.50
CA MET A 65 -5.35 -5.02 -3.82
C MET A 65 -6.61 -5.84 -3.76
N PHE A 66 -7.60 -5.41 -4.54
CA PHE A 66 -8.79 -6.17 -4.86
C PHE A 66 -8.79 -6.48 -6.36
N VAL A 67 -8.92 -7.76 -6.70
CA VAL A 67 -8.81 -8.27 -8.07
C VAL A 67 -10.10 -8.93 -8.46
N GLN A 68 -10.73 -8.44 -9.53
CA GLN A 68 -11.96 -8.98 -10.12
C GLN A 68 -11.76 -9.22 -11.61
N ASP A 69 -12.75 -9.87 -12.24
CA ASP A 69 -12.73 -10.16 -13.68
C ASP A 69 -12.61 -8.90 -14.55
N ASP A 70 -13.13 -7.77 -14.06
CA ASP A 70 -13.17 -6.49 -14.77
C ASP A 70 -12.02 -5.54 -14.43
N GLY A 71 -11.17 -5.89 -13.46
CA GLY A 71 -10.02 -5.07 -13.13
C GLY A 71 -9.35 -5.31 -11.79
N ILE A 72 -8.37 -4.45 -11.51
CA ILE A 72 -7.58 -4.44 -10.28
C ILE A 72 -7.79 -3.08 -9.62
N ALA A 73 -8.32 -3.08 -8.40
CA ALA A 73 -8.31 -1.90 -7.55
C ALA A 73 -7.06 -1.92 -6.65
N PHE A 74 -6.18 -0.95 -6.84
CA PHE A 74 -5.05 -0.75 -5.93
C PHE A 74 -5.46 0.24 -4.84
N ASN A 75 -5.41 -0.19 -3.61
CA ASN A 75 -5.86 0.58 -2.46
C ASN A 75 -4.72 0.81 -1.46
N MET A 76 -4.89 1.82 -0.61
CA MET A 76 -4.04 2.09 0.54
C MET A 76 -4.89 2.15 1.80
N ILE A 77 -4.57 1.32 2.78
CA ILE A 77 -5.15 1.38 4.11
C ILE A 77 -4.26 2.26 4.97
N LEU A 78 -4.84 3.33 5.51
CA LEU A 78 -4.19 4.23 6.44
C LEU A 78 -4.70 3.90 7.84
N THR A 79 -3.81 3.42 8.70
CA THR A 79 -4.15 2.97 10.04
C THR A 79 -3.55 3.89 11.09
N TYR A 80 -4.40 4.54 11.87
CA TYR A 80 -4.00 5.19 13.11
C TYR A 80 -4.24 4.25 14.30
N VAL A 81 -3.31 4.24 15.25
CA VAL A 81 -3.47 3.56 16.53
C VAL A 81 -2.97 4.48 17.65
N GLY A 82 -3.79 4.68 18.68
CA GLY A 82 -3.46 5.59 19.77
C GLY A 82 -4.27 5.38 21.03
N SER A 83 -4.02 6.22 22.04
CA SER A 83 -4.74 6.19 23.32
C SER A 83 -6.11 6.83 23.29
N LYS A 84 -6.45 7.57 22.22
CA LYS A 84 -7.73 8.26 21.99
C LYS A 84 -8.14 8.09 20.55
N LYS A 85 -9.44 8.18 20.27
CA LYS A 85 -9.95 8.29 18.90
C LYS A 85 -9.37 9.54 18.27
N LEU A 86 -8.90 9.44 17.02
CA LEU A 86 -8.38 10.59 16.27
C LEU A 86 -9.46 11.21 15.38
N ASP A 87 -10.36 10.41 14.82
CA ASP A 87 -11.35 10.84 13.84
C ASP A 87 -10.65 11.52 12.65
N ILE A 88 -9.97 10.72 11.84
CA ILE A 88 -9.04 11.20 10.82
C ILE A 88 -9.79 12.10 9.82
N LYS A 89 -9.21 13.28 9.55
CA LYS A 89 -9.66 14.21 8.51
C LYS A 89 -8.74 14.17 7.30
N THR A 90 -7.42 14.14 7.54
CA THR A 90 -6.43 14.07 6.48
C THR A 90 -5.22 13.27 6.95
N VAL A 91 -4.53 12.65 5.98
CA VAL A 91 -3.20 12.10 6.20
C VAL A 91 -2.25 12.76 5.22
N ASN A 92 -1.27 13.48 5.74
CA ASN A 92 -0.24 14.15 4.96
C ASN A 92 1.02 13.29 4.97
N VAL A 93 1.42 12.79 3.82
CA VAL A 93 2.65 12.00 3.66
C VAL A 93 3.72 12.88 3.04
N THR A 94 4.84 13.02 3.72
CA THR A 94 6.00 13.75 3.22
C THR A 94 7.11 12.76 2.89
N ALA A 95 7.52 12.72 1.63
CA ALA A 95 8.65 11.96 1.14
C ALA A 95 9.77 12.93 0.76
N ASP A 96 10.81 12.99 1.58
CA ASP A 96 11.85 14.03 1.57
C ASP A 96 11.21 15.43 1.56
N ASP A 97 11.19 16.16 0.44
CA ASP A 97 10.64 17.52 0.32
C ASP A 97 9.23 17.54 -0.35
N ASN A 98 8.72 16.39 -0.81
CA ASN A 98 7.43 16.30 -1.50
C ASN A 98 6.33 15.90 -0.52
N MET A 99 5.19 16.58 -0.57
CA MET A 99 4.03 16.30 0.28
C MET A 99 2.84 15.83 -0.55
N TYR A 100 2.19 14.79 -0.06
CA TYR A 100 1.01 14.13 -0.62
C TYR A 100 -0.08 14.13 0.44
N THR A 101 -1.32 14.43 0.07
CA THR A 101 -2.42 14.55 1.02
C THR A 101 -3.56 13.63 0.64
N PHE A 102 -3.97 12.78 1.58
CA PHE A 102 -5.20 11.99 1.52
C PHE A 102 -6.26 12.71 2.37
N THR A 103 -7.42 12.99 1.78
CA THR A 103 -8.54 13.63 2.48
C THR A 103 -9.59 12.58 2.79
N CYS A 104 -9.94 12.44 4.07
CA CYS A 104 -10.92 11.49 4.57
C CYS A 104 -12.25 12.21 4.73
N ASP A 105 -13.19 11.98 3.81
CA ASP A 105 -14.50 12.65 3.83
C ASP A 105 -15.44 11.99 4.85
N GLU A 106 -15.40 10.66 4.93
CA GLU A 106 -16.18 9.83 5.85
C GLU A 106 -15.26 8.88 6.59
N GLU A 107 -15.65 8.42 7.77
CA GLU A 107 -14.92 7.39 8.53
C GLU A 107 -15.15 6.03 7.88
N TYR A 108 -14.12 5.38 7.40
CA TYR A 108 -14.22 4.02 6.84
C TYR A 108 -14.39 2.98 7.93
N GLY A 109 -13.61 3.06 8.99
CA GLY A 109 -13.72 2.17 10.14
C GLY A 109 -12.90 2.66 11.32
N GLY A 110 -13.27 2.22 12.51
CA GLY A 110 -12.55 2.59 13.71
C GLY A 110 -13.29 2.19 14.95
N GLY A 111 -12.58 2.25 16.08
CA GLY A 111 -13.19 1.93 17.36
C GLY A 111 -12.17 1.74 18.46
N TYR A 112 -12.68 1.32 19.61
CA TYR A 112 -11.84 0.90 20.73
C TYR A 112 -11.69 -0.60 20.74
N ASP A 113 -10.45 -1.06 20.58
CA ASP A 113 -10.11 -2.48 20.73
C ASP A 113 -9.85 -2.79 22.20
N GLN A 114 -10.73 -3.62 22.78
CA GLN A 114 -10.68 -3.98 24.21
C GLN A 114 -9.48 -4.90 24.51
N ASP A 115 -9.12 -5.78 23.59
CA ASP A 115 -8.02 -6.73 23.77
C ASP A 115 -6.66 -6.02 23.68
N LEU A 116 -6.53 -5.10 22.75
CA LEU A 116 -5.35 -4.28 22.60
C LEU A 116 -5.34 -3.09 23.57
N GLY A 117 -6.51 -2.67 24.09
CA GLY A 117 -6.64 -1.50 24.96
C GLY A 117 -6.22 -0.20 24.29
N CYS A 118 -6.57 -0.01 23.02
CA CYS A 118 -6.24 1.19 22.25
C CYS A 118 -7.39 1.55 21.29
N TRP A 119 -7.38 2.81 20.84
CA TRP A 119 -8.22 3.26 19.74
C TRP A 119 -7.50 3.01 18.41
N PHE A 120 -8.28 2.70 17.39
CA PHE A 120 -7.81 2.69 16.01
C PHE A 120 -8.80 3.40 15.11
N ASP A 121 -8.30 4.05 14.07
CA ASP A 121 -9.08 4.57 12.95
C ASP A 121 -8.46 4.02 11.66
N LEU A 122 -9.31 3.58 10.75
CA LEU A 122 -8.92 3.02 9.45
C LEU A 122 -9.55 3.86 8.35
N GLU A 123 -8.75 4.17 7.35
CA GLU A 123 -9.20 4.80 6.11
C GLU A 123 -8.72 3.99 4.93
N LEU A 124 -9.61 3.75 3.97
CA LEU A 124 -9.31 3.02 2.74
C LEU A 124 -9.41 3.99 1.55
N PHE A 125 -8.34 4.08 0.79
CA PHE A 125 -8.27 4.87 -0.43
C PHE A 125 -8.01 3.97 -1.63
N GLN A 126 -8.87 4.03 -2.63
CA GLN A 126 -8.55 3.51 -3.95
C GLN A 126 -7.66 4.53 -4.64
N LEU A 127 -6.45 4.10 -5.02
CA LEU A 127 -5.48 4.97 -5.64
C LEU A 127 -5.71 5.05 -7.15
N SER A 128 -5.65 6.27 -7.69
CA SER A 128 -5.52 6.53 -9.11
C SER A 128 -4.10 6.18 -9.62
N ASP A 129 -3.92 6.10 -10.93
CA ASP A 129 -2.59 5.86 -11.55
C ASP A 129 -1.56 6.91 -11.13
N GLU A 130 -1.98 8.16 -10.95
CA GLU A 130 -1.12 9.23 -10.45
C GLU A 130 -0.68 8.94 -9.01
N GLU A 131 -1.61 8.57 -8.13
CA GLU A 131 -1.31 8.26 -6.72
C GLU A 131 -0.48 7.00 -6.57
N ILE A 132 -0.67 5.99 -7.43
CA ILE A 132 0.20 4.81 -7.48
C ILE A 132 1.63 5.24 -7.84
N SER A 133 1.82 6.24 -8.69
CA SER A 133 3.15 6.77 -9.01
C SER A 133 3.86 7.40 -7.81
N TRP A 134 3.11 8.02 -6.86
CA TRP A 134 3.66 8.55 -5.61
C TRP A 134 4.37 7.48 -4.77
N LEU A 135 3.88 6.24 -4.83
CA LEU A 135 4.50 5.13 -4.09
C LEU A 135 5.94 4.89 -4.54
N SER A 136 6.24 5.07 -5.83
CA SER A 136 7.61 4.98 -6.34
C SER A 136 8.51 6.07 -5.77
N GLU A 137 7.98 7.29 -5.58
CA GLU A 137 8.71 8.38 -4.94
C GLU A 137 8.96 8.07 -3.45
N TRP A 138 7.95 7.53 -2.74
CA TRP A 138 8.13 7.12 -1.33
C TRP A 138 9.18 6.02 -1.17
N LEU A 139 9.23 5.08 -2.10
CA LEU A 139 10.21 3.99 -2.08
C LEU A 139 11.64 4.50 -2.31
N ASN A 140 11.82 5.54 -3.12
CA ASN A 140 13.12 6.13 -3.44
C ASN A 140 13.55 7.22 -2.44
N ALA A 141 12.64 7.79 -1.64
CA ALA A 141 12.93 8.83 -0.67
C ALA A 141 13.83 8.32 0.48
N LYS A 142 14.67 9.17 1.01
CA LYS A 142 15.51 8.87 2.20
C LYS A 142 14.64 8.72 3.45
N SER A 143 13.62 9.58 3.57
CA SER A 143 12.67 9.57 4.67
C SER A 143 11.25 9.72 4.15
N VAL A 144 10.30 9.00 4.78
CA VAL A 144 8.88 9.19 4.55
C VAL A 144 8.18 9.26 5.89
N THR A 145 7.41 10.32 6.10
CA THR A 145 6.67 10.55 7.33
C THR A 145 5.20 10.82 6.99
N ALA A 146 4.30 10.12 7.63
CA ALA A 146 2.87 10.40 7.59
C ALA A 146 2.46 11.19 8.83
N VAL A 147 1.62 12.20 8.65
CA VAL A 147 0.97 12.96 9.73
C VAL A 147 -0.52 12.76 9.60
N PHE A 148 -1.08 12.01 10.54
CA PHE A 148 -2.52 11.85 10.69
C PHE A 148 -3.07 13.08 11.40
N VAL A 149 -4.08 13.70 10.83
CA VAL A 149 -4.72 14.92 11.36
C VAL A 149 -6.19 14.63 11.65
N GLY A 150 -6.58 14.74 12.88
CA GLY A 150 -7.97 14.58 13.33
C GLY A 150 -8.84 15.78 13.01
N ARG A 151 -10.16 15.59 13.02
CA ARG A 151 -11.14 16.66 12.80
C ARG A 151 -11.08 17.77 13.87
N ASP A 152 -10.60 17.46 15.06
CA ASP A 152 -10.34 18.40 16.15
C ASP A 152 -8.99 19.14 16.05
N GLY A 153 -8.20 18.84 15.03
CA GLY A 153 -6.85 19.39 14.82
C GLY A 153 -5.74 18.66 15.59
N THR A 154 -6.07 17.60 16.33
CA THR A 154 -5.05 16.72 16.94
C THR A 154 -4.23 16.05 15.84
N THR A 155 -2.94 15.89 16.07
CA THR A 155 -2.04 15.26 15.09
C THR A 155 -1.26 14.11 15.68
N GLN A 156 -0.98 13.10 14.85
CA GLN A 156 -0.07 11.99 15.17
C GLN A 156 0.89 11.76 14.00
N SER A 157 2.17 11.84 14.27
CA SER A 157 3.19 11.56 13.25
C SER A 157 3.63 10.09 13.31
N TYR A 158 3.91 9.55 12.14
CA TYR A 158 4.40 8.20 11.95
C TYR A 158 5.47 8.18 10.85
N ALA A 159 6.68 7.72 11.17
CA ALA A 159 7.72 7.50 10.16
C ALA A 159 7.56 6.11 9.55
N LEU A 160 7.51 6.02 8.22
CA LEU A 160 7.42 4.73 7.53
C LEU A 160 8.62 3.85 7.89
N THR A 161 8.32 2.68 8.40
CA THR A 161 9.35 1.68 8.73
C THR A 161 9.88 0.98 7.46
N LYS A 162 10.94 0.23 7.62
CA LYS A 162 11.46 -0.62 6.53
C LYS A 162 10.45 -1.68 6.11
N GLU A 163 9.69 -2.19 7.06
CA GLU A 163 8.63 -3.18 6.85
C GLU A 163 7.49 -2.59 6.03
N ASN A 164 7.04 -1.36 6.33
CA ASN A 164 6.04 -0.68 5.50
C ASN A 164 6.52 -0.47 4.07
N ARG A 165 7.76 0.01 3.90
CA ARG A 165 8.35 0.21 2.57
C ARG A 165 8.45 -1.12 1.80
N ALA A 166 8.84 -2.21 2.47
CA ALA A 166 8.89 -3.52 1.86
C ALA A 166 7.50 -3.99 1.41
N ALA A 167 6.46 -3.81 2.25
CA ALA A 167 5.08 -4.14 1.90
C ALA A 167 4.60 -3.34 0.67
N ILE A 168 4.88 -2.03 0.62
CA ILE A 168 4.56 -1.19 -0.54
C ILE A 168 5.29 -1.67 -1.79
N GLN A 169 6.60 -1.93 -1.69
CA GLN A 169 7.39 -2.42 -2.82
C GLN A 169 6.89 -3.75 -3.36
N GLU A 170 6.56 -4.68 -2.48
CA GLU A 170 6.03 -6.00 -2.83
C GLU A 170 4.69 -5.90 -3.54
N MET A 171 3.78 -5.03 -3.05
CA MET A 171 2.47 -4.83 -3.65
C MET A 171 2.56 -4.13 -5.01
N VAL A 172 3.38 -3.09 -5.14
CA VAL A 172 3.64 -2.42 -6.44
C VAL A 172 4.24 -3.41 -7.44
N THR A 173 5.13 -4.31 -6.99
CA THR A 173 5.68 -5.36 -7.84
C THR A 173 4.60 -6.32 -8.32
N ALA A 174 3.73 -6.81 -7.42
CA ALA A 174 2.64 -7.71 -7.75
C ALA A 174 1.63 -7.05 -8.71
N TYR A 175 1.28 -5.78 -8.46
CA TYR A 175 0.41 -4.98 -9.33
C TYR A 175 0.96 -4.88 -10.76
N ASN A 176 2.23 -4.51 -10.91
CA ASN A 176 2.86 -4.40 -12.22
C ASN A 176 2.93 -5.74 -12.97
N LEU A 177 3.14 -6.85 -12.25
CA LEU A 177 3.07 -8.19 -12.83
C LEU A 177 1.66 -8.53 -13.30
N MET A 178 0.62 -8.20 -12.51
CA MET A 178 -0.77 -8.40 -12.90
C MET A 178 -1.14 -7.59 -14.14
N LEU A 179 -0.74 -6.31 -14.20
CA LEU A 179 -0.98 -5.45 -15.38
C LEU A 179 -0.32 -5.99 -16.65
N SER A 180 0.74 -6.79 -16.50
CA SER A 180 1.46 -7.44 -17.62
C SER A 180 0.97 -8.86 -17.90
N SER A 181 -0.08 -9.31 -17.22
CA SER A 181 -0.68 -10.65 -17.29
C SER A 181 -2.12 -10.58 -17.80
N THR A 182 -2.75 -11.74 -17.95
CA THR A 182 -4.20 -11.84 -18.15
C THR A 182 -4.88 -12.34 -16.88
N VAL A 183 -6.20 -12.09 -16.76
CA VAL A 183 -6.99 -12.60 -15.63
C VAL A 183 -6.94 -14.13 -15.61
N GLU A 184 -7.08 -14.78 -16.77
CA GLU A 184 -7.04 -16.25 -16.91
C GLU A 184 -5.70 -16.86 -16.42
N GLN A 185 -4.61 -16.08 -16.45
CA GLN A 185 -3.32 -16.49 -15.92
C GLN A 185 -3.25 -16.31 -14.39
N CYS A 186 -3.79 -15.21 -13.87
CA CYS A 186 -3.73 -14.87 -12.44
C CYS A 186 -4.71 -15.70 -11.59
N GLU A 187 -5.93 -15.91 -12.08
CA GLU A 187 -7.04 -16.55 -11.36
C GLU A 187 -6.68 -17.92 -10.74
N PRO A 188 -6.14 -18.90 -11.48
CA PRO A 188 -5.80 -20.20 -10.89
C PRO A 188 -4.69 -20.11 -9.83
N ILE A 189 -3.80 -19.13 -9.95
CA ILE A 189 -2.75 -18.90 -8.97
C ILE A 189 -3.34 -18.31 -7.70
N LEU A 190 -4.16 -17.27 -7.80
CA LEU A 190 -4.85 -16.64 -6.67
C LEU A 190 -5.75 -17.63 -5.95
N THR A 191 -6.55 -18.41 -6.68
CA THR A 191 -7.39 -19.48 -6.13
C THR A 191 -6.56 -20.52 -5.36
N SER A 192 -5.37 -20.88 -5.87
CA SER A 192 -4.48 -21.84 -5.19
C SER A 192 -3.88 -21.29 -3.89
N LEU A 193 -3.83 -19.98 -3.71
CA LEU A 193 -3.28 -19.28 -2.55
C LEU A 193 -4.35 -18.84 -1.55
N ALA A 194 -5.60 -18.71 -1.99
CA ALA A 194 -6.72 -18.31 -1.16
C ALA A 194 -6.96 -19.30 0.00
N LYS A 195 -7.28 -18.74 1.18
CA LYS A 195 -7.47 -19.46 2.44
C LYS A 195 -8.92 -19.37 2.87
#